data_9d4fa495d63d84e134aef6e9e1c24b7f
#
_entry.id   9d4fa495d63d84e134aef6e9e1c24b7f
#
_cell.length_a   1.000
_cell.length_b   1.000
_cell.length_c   1.000
_cell.angle_alpha   90.00
_cell.angle_beta   90.00
_cell.angle_gamma   90.00
#
_symmetry.space_group_name_H-M   'P 1'
#
loop_
_entity.id
_entity.type
_entity.pdbx_description
1 polymer ?
#
loop_
_entity_poly.entity_id
_entity_poly.type
_entity_poly.pdbx_seq_one_letter_code
_entity_poly.pdbx_strand_id
1 'polypeptide(L)'
;GDVYKRQGLTSLVVDDITINGQTLSTTAGNKDINLSPHGTGTVVVPSGYEDRSGFGDTSLANKAYVDQVAQGLDAKPSARAATTANLSATYSNGTAGVGATLTASSNGAITMDGVSPVVNDRILVKDQTAPAQNGIYVVTTQGDGSTPFVLTRATPEDQPAELSGGSFIFVEEGTANGDNGYVFTHTGAPTFGTTALDVTQFSGAGQITAGAALTKTGN
;
A
#
# COMPACT_ATOMS: atom_id res chain seq x y z
N GLY A 1 20.78 -54.41 20.20
CA GLY A 1 21.26 -53.10 20.56
C GLY A 1 21.32 -52.21 19.34
N ASP A 2 20.38 -51.26 19.19
CA ASP A 2 20.35 -50.30 18.09
C ASP A 2 21.51 -49.33 18.24
N VAL A 3 22.51 -49.52 17.38
CA VAL A 3 23.58 -48.52 17.23
C VAL A 3 23.02 -47.34 16.42
N TYR A 4 22.57 -46.31 17.09
CA TYR A 4 22.30 -45.04 16.44
C TYR A 4 23.60 -44.47 15.90
N LYS A 5 23.81 -44.58 14.58
CA LYS A 5 24.92 -43.89 13.92
C LYS A 5 24.63 -42.40 13.94
N ARG A 6 25.14 -41.70 14.94
CA ARG A 6 25.24 -40.24 14.97
C ARG A 6 26.26 -39.79 13.91
N GLN A 7 25.85 -39.66 12.68
CA GLN A 7 26.71 -39.04 11.66
C GLN A 7 26.44 -37.54 11.62
N GLY A 8 27.39 -36.76 12.07
CA GLY A 8 27.48 -35.33 11.82
C GLY A 8 26.53 -34.42 12.64
N LEU A 9 25.90 -34.94 13.70
CA LEU A 9 25.08 -34.10 14.57
C LEU A 9 25.98 -33.36 15.58
N THR A 10 26.21 -32.06 15.38
CA THR A 10 26.98 -31.23 16.32
C THR A 10 26.15 -30.78 17.53
N SER A 11 24.82 -30.74 17.41
CA SER A 11 23.88 -30.57 18.55
C SER A 11 22.50 -31.04 18.15
N LEU A 12 21.88 -31.88 18.96
CA LEU A 12 20.46 -32.16 18.98
C LEU A 12 20.04 -32.13 20.46
N VAL A 13 19.51 -31.00 20.89
CA VAL A 13 18.87 -30.88 22.19
C VAL A 13 17.36 -31.03 21.92
N VAL A 14 16.80 -32.16 22.33
CA VAL A 14 15.38 -32.46 22.17
C VAL A 14 14.83 -32.61 23.58
N ASP A 15 14.13 -31.61 24.05
CA ASP A 15 13.45 -31.65 25.35
C ASP A 15 11.93 -31.79 25.14
N ASP A 16 11.31 -30.80 24.51
CA ASP A 16 9.86 -30.79 24.28
C ASP A 16 9.45 -30.99 22.80
N ILE A 17 10.38 -31.43 21.93
CA ILE A 17 10.09 -31.64 20.49
C ILE A 17 10.03 -33.14 20.19
N THR A 18 8.91 -33.60 19.65
CA THR A 18 8.75 -34.95 19.16
C THR A 18 8.73 -34.97 17.63
N ILE A 19 9.61 -35.80 17.04
CA ILE A 19 9.58 -36.11 15.60
C ILE A 19 9.08 -37.56 15.47
N ASN A 20 7.83 -37.70 15.00
CA ASN A 20 7.20 -39.02 14.81
C ASN A 20 6.71 -39.14 13.38
N GLY A 21 7.35 -39.99 12.60
CA GLY A 21 7.05 -40.15 11.19
C GLY A 21 7.26 -38.84 10.41
N GLN A 22 6.17 -38.23 9.96
CA GLN A 22 6.17 -36.97 9.19
C GLN A 22 5.77 -35.74 10.04
N THR A 23 5.66 -35.91 11.36
CA THR A 23 5.17 -34.85 12.23
C THR A 23 6.27 -34.36 13.16
N LEU A 24 6.43 -33.02 13.23
CA LEU A 24 7.19 -32.32 14.22
C LEU A 24 6.21 -31.62 15.17
N SER A 25 6.20 -31.99 16.44
CA SER A 25 5.25 -31.44 17.44
C SER A 25 5.96 -31.14 18.76
N THR A 26 5.36 -30.26 19.55
CA THR A 26 5.73 -30.03 20.95
C THR A 26 4.95 -30.99 21.85
N THR A 27 5.61 -31.50 22.88
CA THR A 27 5.00 -32.46 23.83
C THR A 27 4.28 -31.77 25.00
N ALA A 28 4.62 -30.50 25.28
CA ALA A 28 3.99 -29.71 26.33
C ALA A 28 2.98 -28.71 25.77
N GLY A 29 1.88 -28.46 26.49
CA GLY A 29 0.86 -27.51 26.06
C GLY A 29 1.37 -26.07 25.98
N ASN A 30 0.85 -25.32 25.02
CA ASN A 30 1.12 -23.89 24.80
C ASN A 30 2.59 -23.53 24.49
N LYS A 31 3.34 -24.40 23.83
CA LYS A 31 4.69 -24.11 23.35
C LYS A 31 4.70 -24.00 21.82
N ASP A 32 5.39 -22.98 21.33
CA ASP A 32 5.57 -22.72 19.90
C ASP A 32 6.73 -23.56 19.34
N ILE A 33 6.68 -23.85 18.04
CA ILE A 33 7.81 -24.34 17.27
C ILE A 33 8.45 -23.11 16.58
N ASN A 34 9.61 -22.69 17.04
CA ASN A 34 10.35 -21.58 16.47
C ASN A 34 11.39 -22.10 15.46
N LEU A 35 11.20 -21.77 14.20
CA LEU A 35 12.14 -22.06 13.12
C LEU A 35 12.94 -20.79 12.82
N SER A 36 14.13 -20.67 13.41
CA SER A 36 15.00 -19.50 13.30
C SER A 36 16.28 -19.83 12.53
N PRO A 37 16.30 -19.61 11.19
CA PRO A 37 17.53 -19.74 10.41
C PRO A 37 18.60 -18.75 10.85
N HIS A 38 19.87 -19.14 10.73
CA HIS A 38 21.00 -18.28 11.08
C HIS A 38 21.40 -17.36 9.92
N GLY A 39 21.81 -16.13 10.24
CA GLY A 39 22.30 -15.15 9.26
C GLY A 39 21.22 -14.72 8.27
N THR A 40 21.50 -14.81 6.98
CA THR A 40 20.56 -14.46 5.90
C THR A 40 19.65 -15.61 5.45
N GLY A 41 19.68 -16.74 6.17
CA GLY A 41 18.83 -17.90 5.85
C GLY A 41 17.35 -17.59 6.05
N THR A 42 16.49 -18.34 5.37
CA THR A 42 15.03 -18.23 5.48
C THR A 42 14.39 -19.61 5.62
N VAL A 43 13.20 -19.69 6.21
CA VAL A 43 12.35 -20.88 6.12
C VAL A 43 11.64 -20.84 4.79
N VAL A 44 11.86 -21.84 3.95
CA VAL A 44 11.36 -21.87 2.56
C VAL A 44 10.38 -23.02 2.38
N VAL A 45 9.25 -22.75 1.75
CA VAL A 45 8.39 -23.76 1.14
C VAL A 45 8.64 -23.79 -0.38
N PRO A 46 8.61 -24.97 -1.03
CA PRO A 46 8.87 -25.07 -2.47
C PRO A 46 7.93 -24.22 -3.31
N SER A 47 8.39 -23.76 -4.48
CA SER A 47 7.53 -23.17 -5.51
C SER A 47 6.44 -24.16 -5.95
N GLY A 48 5.22 -23.66 -6.19
CA GLY A 48 4.06 -24.51 -6.50
C GLY A 48 3.53 -25.33 -5.31
N TYR A 49 3.93 -24.99 -4.10
CA TYR A 49 3.41 -25.62 -2.90
C TYR A 49 1.90 -25.37 -2.76
N GLU A 50 1.45 -24.18 -3.14
CA GLU A 50 0.07 -23.72 -3.19
C GLU A 50 -0.80 -24.49 -4.21
N ASP A 51 -0.20 -25.09 -5.25
CA ASP A 51 -0.93 -25.84 -6.29
C ASP A 51 -1.21 -27.30 -5.87
N ARG A 52 -0.75 -27.72 -4.71
CA ARG A 52 -0.93 -29.08 -4.23
C ARG A 52 -2.37 -29.31 -3.78
N SER A 53 -2.93 -30.47 -4.10
CA SER A 53 -4.33 -30.84 -3.78
C SER A 53 -4.66 -30.81 -2.27
N GLY A 54 -3.66 -30.86 -1.40
CA GLY A 54 -3.81 -30.75 0.06
C GLY A 54 -3.62 -29.36 0.63
N PHE A 55 -3.40 -28.34 -0.22
CA PHE A 55 -3.27 -26.95 0.24
C PHE A 55 -4.63 -26.42 0.72
N GLY A 56 -4.70 -25.92 1.93
CA GLY A 56 -5.95 -25.44 2.56
C GLY A 56 -5.68 -24.48 3.69
N ASP A 57 -6.70 -24.13 4.43
CA ASP A 57 -6.72 -23.05 5.44
C ASP A 57 -5.64 -23.16 6.53
N THR A 58 -5.12 -24.38 6.78
CA THR A 58 -4.06 -24.63 7.78
C THR A 58 -2.66 -24.75 7.17
N SER A 59 -2.52 -24.59 5.85
CA SER A 59 -1.23 -24.70 5.17
C SER A 59 -0.40 -23.42 5.31
N LEU A 60 0.94 -23.58 5.32
CA LEU A 60 1.83 -22.42 5.24
C LEU A 60 1.74 -21.81 3.84
N ALA A 61 1.51 -20.51 3.76
CA ALA A 61 1.58 -19.78 2.50
C ALA A 61 3.00 -19.24 2.30
N ASN A 62 3.55 -19.38 1.08
CA ASN A 62 4.78 -18.70 0.74
C ASN A 62 4.53 -17.22 0.40
N LYS A 63 5.59 -16.40 0.47
CA LYS A 63 5.46 -14.96 0.17
C LYS A 63 4.93 -14.71 -1.24
N ALA A 64 5.35 -15.51 -2.23
CA ALA A 64 4.90 -15.34 -3.63
C ALA A 64 3.40 -15.54 -3.78
N TYR A 65 2.83 -16.54 -3.12
CA TYR A 65 1.37 -16.76 -3.12
C TYR A 65 0.61 -15.61 -2.45
N VAL A 66 1.11 -15.17 -1.28
CA VAL A 66 0.49 -14.02 -0.58
C VAL A 66 0.56 -12.76 -1.43
N ASP A 67 1.70 -12.47 -2.05
CA ASP A 67 1.86 -11.33 -2.94
C ASP A 67 0.92 -11.43 -4.16
N GLN A 68 0.77 -12.60 -4.77
CA GLN A 68 -0.12 -12.84 -5.91
C GLN A 68 -1.59 -12.62 -5.55
N VAL A 69 -2.02 -13.11 -4.39
CA VAL A 69 -3.41 -12.93 -3.90
C VAL A 69 -3.64 -11.47 -3.50
N ALA A 70 -2.65 -10.82 -2.88
CA ALA A 70 -2.71 -9.42 -2.50
C ALA A 70 -2.75 -8.46 -3.69
N GLN A 71 -2.12 -8.82 -4.83
CA GLN A 71 -2.15 -8.01 -6.06
C GLN A 71 -3.57 -7.80 -6.63
N GLY A 72 -4.57 -8.60 -6.23
CA GLY A 72 -5.96 -8.38 -6.62
C GLY A 72 -6.65 -7.18 -5.96
N LEU A 73 -6.07 -6.63 -4.88
CA LEU A 73 -6.63 -5.55 -4.08
C LEU A 73 -5.50 -4.69 -3.49
N ASP A 74 -4.89 -3.85 -4.33
CA ASP A 74 -3.87 -2.89 -3.88
C ASP A 74 -4.52 -1.65 -3.25
N ALA A 75 -5.12 -1.86 -2.06
CA ALA A 75 -5.75 -0.80 -1.29
C ALA A 75 -4.70 0.03 -0.56
N LYS A 76 -4.67 1.33 -0.83
CA LYS A 76 -3.82 2.29 -0.12
C LYS A 76 -4.55 2.84 1.11
N PRO A 77 -3.81 3.19 2.18
CA PRO A 77 -4.41 3.93 3.28
C PRO A 77 -5.14 5.17 2.78
N SER A 78 -6.30 5.46 3.34
CA SER A 78 -7.18 6.54 2.91
C SER A 78 -6.48 7.90 2.89
N ALA A 79 -6.95 8.79 2.02
CA ALA A 79 -6.57 10.19 2.01
C ALA A 79 -7.67 11.01 2.71
N ARG A 80 -7.29 11.98 3.52
CA ARG A 80 -8.23 12.89 4.16
C ARG A 80 -8.98 13.74 3.15
N ALA A 81 -8.28 14.23 2.12
CA ALA A 81 -8.88 15.05 1.06
C ALA A 81 -8.19 14.78 -0.29
N ALA A 82 -8.81 15.22 -1.38
CA ALA A 82 -8.23 15.16 -2.72
C ALA A 82 -8.30 16.52 -3.43
N THR A 83 -7.40 16.73 -4.39
CA THR A 83 -7.45 17.91 -5.25
C THR A 83 -8.73 17.93 -6.10
N THR A 84 -9.21 19.14 -6.44
CA THR A 84 -10.28 19.40 -7.42
C THR A 84 -9.76 20.13 -8.65
N ALA A 85 -8.49 20.57 -8.61
CA ALA A 85 -7.80 21.29 -9.68
C ALA A 85 -6.28 21.21 -9.47
N ASN A 86 -5.54 21.67 -10.47
CA ASN A 86 -4.08 21.79 -10.38
C ASN A 86 -3.65 22.65 -9.18
N LEU A 87 -2.74 22.12 -8.38
CA LEU A 87 -2.10 22.90 -7.32
C LEU A 87 -1.04 23.82 -7.92
N SER A 88 -1.09 25.11 -7.57
CA SER A 88 -0.02 26.06 -7.91
C SER A 88 1.20 25.79 -7.01
N ALA A 89 2.03 24.85 -7.43
CA ALA A 89 3.16 24.34 -6.67
C ALA A 89 4.35 24.00 -7.58
N THR A 90 5.55 24.09 -7.03
CA THR A 90 6.77 23.61 -7.67
C THR A 90 7.00 22.16 -7.27
N TYR A 91 7.16 21.29 -8.26
CA TYR A 91 7.44 19.87 -8.06
C TYR A 91 8.95 19.60 -8.02
N SER A 92 9.37 18.80 -7.08
CA SER A 92 10.69 18.16 -7.05
C SER A 92 10.51 16.65 -6.97
N ASN A 93 11.18 15.88 -7.86
CA ASN A 93 11.03 14.43 -7.92
C ASN A 93 11.80 13.66 -6.83
N GLY A 94 12.54 14.35 -5.95
CA GLY A 94 13.37 13.68 -4.96
C GLY A 94 14.34 12.69 -5.60
N THR A 95 14.53 11.53 -4.98
CA THR A 95 15.32 10.44 -5.55
C THR A 95 14.39 9.43 -6.22
N ALA A 96 14.05 9.68 -7.50
CA ALA A 96 13.17 8.81 -8.30
C ALA A 96 11.80 8.53 -7.64
N GLY A 97 11.22 9.54 -7.00
CA GLY A 97 9.94 9.46 -6.28
C GLY A 97 10.09 9.56 -4.76
N VAL A 98 11.13 8.95 -4.21
CA VAL A 98 11.40 9.00 -2.76
C VAL A 98 11.72 10.42 -2.31
N GLY A 99 10.91 10.94 -1.39
CA GLY A 99 11.02 12.32 -0.92
C GLY A 99 10.62 13.36 -1.96
N ALA A 100 9.86 12.99 -3.00
CA ALA A 100 9.33 13.96 -3.96
C ALA A 100 8.38 14.94 -3.27
N THR A 101 8.43 16.22 -3.65
CA THR A 101 7.66 17.28 -3.00
C THR A 101 6.86 18.14 -3.98
N LEU A 102 5.75 18.67 -3.50
CA LEU A 102 5.00 19.79 -4.08
C LEU A 102 5.05 20.94 -3.09
N THR A 103 5.79 22.00 -3.41
CA THR A 103 5.90 23.21 -2.59
C THR A 103 5.06 24.32 -3.20
N ALA A 104 4.14 24.89 -2.43
CA ALA A 104 3.27 25.96 -2.92
C ALA A 104 4.08 27.13 -3.50
N SER A 105 3.58 27.72 -4.58
CA SER A 105 4.24 28.86 -5.25
C SER A 105 4.09 30.17 -4.47
N SER A 106 3.26 30.21 -3.45
CA SER A 106 3.04 31.36 -2.56
C SER A 106 2.80 30.89 -1.13
N ASN A 107 3.06 31.80 -0.18
CA ASN A 107 2.75 31.55 1.22
C ASN A 107 1.24 31.38 1.42
N GLY A 108 0.86 30.47 2.32
CA GLY A 108 -0.53 30.20 2.64
C GLY A 108 -0.70 28.81 3.22
N ALA A 109 -1.67 28.67 4.10
CA ALA A 109 -2.09 27.36 4.59
C ALA A 109 -2.77 26.57 3.47
N ILE A 110 -2.51 25.25 3.44
CA ILE A 110 -3.17 24.38 2.48
C ILE A 110 -4.67 24.31 2.78
N THR A 111 -5.47 24.49 1.72
CA THR A 111 -6.92 24.20 1.72
C THR A 111 -7.24 23.47 0.43
N MET A 112 -8.16 22.53 0.49
CA MET A 112 -8.46 21.68 -0.65
C MET A 112 -9.85 21.07 -0.49
N ASP A 113 -10.70 21.22 -1.50
CA ASP A 113 -12.06 20.68 -1.53
C ASP A 113 -12.91 20.99 -0.28
N GLY A 114 -12.75 22.20 0.30
CA GLY A 114 -13.44 22.61 1.52
C GLY A 114 -12.80 22.11 2.82
N VAL A 115 -11.74 21.31 2.74
CA VAL A 115 -11.00 20.77 3.90
C VAL A 115 -9.75 21.61 4.14
N SER A 116 -9.34 21.74 5.41
CA SER A 116 -8.05 22.32 5.82
C SER A 116 -7.16 21.23 6.41
N PRO A 117 -6.35 20.56 5.57
CA PRO A 117 -5.47 19.49 6.06
C PRO A 117 -4.40 20.00 7.01
N VAL A 118 -3.99 19.16 7.94
CA VAL A 118 -2.92 19.42 8.90
C VAL A 118 -1.70 18.54 8.64
N VAL A 119 -0.59 18.83 9.31
CA VAL A 119 0.65 18.03 9.19
C VAL A 119 0.33 16.55 9.51
N ASN A 120 0.88 15.65 8.69
CA ASN A 120 0.69 14.21 8.63
C ASN A 120 -0.62 13.73 7.98
N ASP A 121 -1.52 14.60 7.56
CA ASP A 121 -2.66 14.18 6.74
C ASP A 121 -2.20 13.68 5.37
N ARG A 122 -2.82 12.59 4.90
CA ARG A 122 -2.62 12.05 3.56
C ARG A 122 -3.54 12.76 2.58
N ILE A 123 -3.03 13.07 1.41
CA ILE A 123 -3.71 13.85 0.37
C ILE A 123 -3.58 13.10 -0.96
N LEU A 124 -4.69 12.94 -1.66
CA LEU A 124 -4.69 12.50 -3.05
C LEU A 124 -4.56 13.70 -3.98
N VAL A 125 -3.41 13.83 -4.61
CA VAL A 125 -3.19 14.80 -5.70
C VAL A 125 -3.47 14.08 -7.03
N LYS A 126 -4.51 14.51 -7.76
CA LYS A 126 -5.00 13.81 -8.96
C LYS A 126 -5.25 14.71 -10.16
N ASP A 127 -5.12 16.02 -10.01
CA ASP A 127 -5.52 17.00 -11.02
C ASP A 127 -4.35 17.88 -11.48
N GLN A 128 -3.10 17.43 -11.34
CA GLN A 128 -1.96 18.22 -11.82
C GLN A 128 -1.94 18.30 -13.34
N THR A 129 -1.63 19.49 -13.87
CA THR A 129 -1.46 19.71 -15.32
C THR A 129 -0.37 18.81 -15.91
N ALA A 130 0.63 18.44 -15.11
CA ALA A 130 1.60 17.41 -15.44
C ALA A 130 1.24 16.14 -14.65
N PRO A 131 0.53 15.15 -15.23
CA PRO A 131 0.02 13.99 -14.49
C PRO A 131 1.09 13.13 -13.81
N ALA A 132 2.35 13.21 -14.24
CA ALA A 132 3.47 12.56 -13.57
C ALA A 132 3.73 13.08 -12.13
N GLN A 133 3.13 14.21 -11.77
CA GLN A 133 3.19 14.82 -10.43
C GLN A 133 2.03 14.36 -9.54
N ASN A 134 1.02 13.70 -10.09
CA ASN A 134 -0.05 13.12 -9.30
C ASN A 134 0.47 12.04 -8.36
N GLY A 135 -0.35 11.63 -7.40
CA GLY A 135 -0.01 10.59 -6.45
C GLY A 135 -0.57 10.86 -5.06
N ILE A 136 -0.08 10.08 -4.12
CA ILE A 136 -0.45 10.19 -2.71
C ILE A 136 0.67 10.94 -2.00
N TYR A 137 0.30 11.95 -1.23
CA TYR A 137 1.23 12.81 -0.51
C TYR A 137 0.82 12.94 0.96
N VAL A 138 1.77 13.34 1.79
CA VAL A 138 1.55 13.72 3.19
C VAL A 138 1.84 15.21 3.34
N VAL A 139 1.04 15.91 4.10
CA VAL A 139 1.30 17.30 4.47
C VAL A 139 2.51 17.34 5.42
N THR A 140 3.65 17.80 4.94
CA THR A 140 4.87 17.98 5.78
C THR A 140 4.98 19.37 6.34
N THR A 141 4.39 20.36 5.66
CA THR A 141 4.24 21.72 6.16
C THR A 141 2.86 22.23 5.77
N GLN A 142 2.05 22.63 6.75
CA GLN A 142 0.70 23.13 6.50
C GLN A 142 0.70 24.47 5.77
N GLY A 143 1.73 25.28 5.99
CA GLY A 143 1.82 26.64 5.50
C GLY A 143 1.05 27.65 6.37
N ASP A 144 1.37 28.91 6.17
CA ASP A 144 0.72 30.07 6.82
C ASP A 144 0.97 31.35 5.99
N GLY A 145 0.62 32.53 6.52
CA GLY A 145 0.82 33.80 5.82
C GLY A 145 2.28 34.16 5.51
N SER A 146 3.26 33.45 6.07
CA SER A 146 4.70 33.63 5.87
C SER A 146 5.43 32.45 5.27
N THR A 147 4.78 31.30 5.22
CA THR A 147 5.38 30.02 4.83
C THR A 147 4.48 29.29 3.81
N PRO A 148 5.02 28.81 2.68
CA PRO A 148 4.25 27.98 1.75
C PRO A 148 3.96 26.61 2.35
N PHE A 149 2.86 25.97 1.96
CA PHE A 149 2.65 24.58 2.29
C PHE A 149 3.62 23.67 1.51
N VAL A 150 3.94 22.54 2.10
CA VAL A 150 4.73 21.49 1.45
C VAL A 150 4.01 20.15 1.61
N LEU A 151 3.83 19.46 0.50
CA LEU A 151 3.40 18.08 0.42
C LEU A 151 4.61 17.22 0.05
N THR A 152 4.84 16.13 0.76
CA THR A 152 5.86 15.14 0.42
C THR A 152 5.18 13.84 0.01
N ARG A 153 5.65 13.18 -1.06
CA ARG A 153 5.09 11.91 -1.52
C ARG A 153 5.05 10.92 -0.35
N ALA A 154 3.93 10.25 -0.19
CA ALA A 154 3.70 9.37 0.95
C ALA A 154 4.55 8.09 0.83
N THR A 155 5.03 7.58 1.95
CA THR A 155 5.56 6.24 2.10
C THR A 155 4.45 5.36 2.70
N PRO A 156 4.18 4.16 2.13
CA PRO A 156 4.99 3.42 1.16
C PRO A 156 4.59 3.63 -0.32
N GLU A 157 4.12 4.76 -0.80
CA GLU A 157 3.75 4.98 -2.21
C GLU A 157 4.75 5.86 -2.96
N ASP A 158 6.02 5.84 -2.56
CA ASP A 158 7.10 6.65 -3.12
C ASP A 158 8.10 5.84 -3.98
N GLN A 159 7.93 4.51 -4.07
CA GLN A 159 8.73 3.64 -4.93
C GLN A 159 7.87 3.00 -6.03
N PRO A 160 8.44 2.70 -7.23
CA PRO A 160 7.69 2.15 -8.36
C PRO A 160 6.89 0.87 -8.05
N ALA A 161 7.42 0.00 -7.20
CA ALA A 161 6.76 -1.25 -6.83
C ALA A 161 5.58 -1.07 -5.84
N GLU A 162 5.47 0.11 -5.25
CA GLU A 162 4.49 0.42 -4.21
C GLU A 162 3.23 1.10 -4.74
N LEU A 163 3.24 1.57 -6.00
CA LEU A 163 2.11 2.20 -6.64
C LEU A 163 1.93 1.62 -8.05
N SER A 164 1.20 0.53 -8.14
CA SER A 164 0.91 -0.12 -9.43
C SER A 164 -0.39 0.40 -10.04
N GLY A 165 -0.56 0.18 -11.34
CA GLY A 165 -1.87 0.35 -11.97
C GLY A 165 -2.89 -0.58 -11.33
N GLY A 166 -4.04 -0.04 -10.93
CA GLY A 166 -5.04 -0.74 -10.14
C GLY A 166 -4.97 -0.47 -8.64
N SER A 167 -3.92 0.20 -8.13
CA SER A 167 -3.91 0.71 -6.76
C SER A 167 -5.10 1.63 -6.54
N PHE A 168 -5.84 1.44 -5.46
CA PHE A 168 -6.97 2.29 -5.16
C PHE A 168 -6.88 2.95 -3.78
N ILE A 169 -7.51 4.12 -3.65
CA ILE A 169 -7.53 4.91 -2.43
C ILE A 169 -8.93 5.47 -2.18
N PHE A 170 -9.35 5.49 -0.93
CA PHE A 170 -10.57 6.15 -0.48
C PHE A 170 -10.26 7.55 0.01
N VAL A 171 -11.13 8.53 -0.30
CA VAL A 171 -11.04 9.91 0.17
C VAL A 171 -12.13 10.13 1.21
N GLU A 172 -11.72 10.56 2.43
CA GLU A 172 -12.59 10.61 3.60
C GLU A 172 -13.45 11.88 3.62
N GLU A 173 -12.85 13.04 3.30
CA GLU A 173 -13.50 14.34 3.42
C GLU A 173 -13.42 15.13 2.11
N GLY A 174 -14.34 16.07 1.93
CA GLY A 174 -14.37 16.98 0.80
C GLY A 174 -15.78 17.22 0.27
N THR A 175 -15.99 18.39 -0.33
CA THR A 175 -17.29 18.74 -0.92
C THR A 175 -17.56 17.96 -2.22
N ALA A 176 -16.52 17.75 -3.02
CA ALA A 176 -16.62 17.05 -4.31
C ALA A 176 -16.06 15.62 -4.25
N ASN A 177 -15.02 15.39 -3.47
CA ASN A 177 -14.29 14.13 -3.46
C ASN A 177 -14.50 13.29 -2.20
N GLY A 178 -15.15 13.84 -1.15
CA GLY A 178 -15.44 13.08 0.07
C GLY A 178 -16.30 11.84 -0.19
N ASP A 179 -16.07 10.78 0.57
CA ASP A 179 -16.76 9.48 0.46
C ASP A 179 -16.64 8.80 -0.91
N ASN A 180 -15.59 9.12 -1.67
CA ASN A 180 -15.35 8.54 -2.99
C ASN A 180 -14.08 7.68 -3.03
N GLY A 181 -14.13 6.64 -3.88
CA GLY A 181 -13.00 5.77 -4.19
C GLY A 181 -12.37 6.11 -5.54
N TYR A 182 -11.05 6.09 -5.57
CA TYR A 182 -10.24 6.42 -6.75
C TYR A 182 -9.26 5.30 -7.05
N VAL A 183 -8.97 5.07 -8.33
CA VAL A 183 -8.04 4.07 -8.83
C VAL A 183 -7.00 4.71 -9.74
N PHE A 184 -5.74 4.30 -9.59
CA PHE A 184 -4.67 4.65 -10.52
C PHE A 184 -4.77 3.77 -11.76
N THR A 185 -4.82 4.38 -12.96
CA THR A 185 -5.11 3.67 -14.22
C THR A 185 -3.89 3.49 -15.13
N HIS A 186 -2.68 3.91 -14.70
CA HIS A 186 -1.46 3.64 -15.44
C HIS A 186 -1.14 2.14 -15.51
N THR A 187 -0.33 1.72 -16.50
CA THR A 187 0.02 0.32 -16.69
C THR A 187 1.34 -0.02 -15.99
N GLY A 188 1.32 -1.05 -15.16
CA GLY A 188 2.50 -1.56 -14.47
C GLY A 188 3.08 -0.62 -13.41
N ALA A 189 4.34 -0.84 -13.03
CA ALA A 189 5.06 0.03 -12.09
C ALA A 189 5.46 1.35 -12.77
N PRO A 190 5.20 2.52 -12.18
CA PRO A 190 5.51 3.80 -12.78
C PRO A 190 7.00 4.15 -12.68
N THR A 191 7.49 4.97 -13.61
CA THR A 191 8.72 5.73 -13.41
C THR A 191 8.32 7.12 -12.91
N PHE A 192 8.52 7.39 -11.64
CA PHE A 192 8.15 8.67 -11.04
C PHE A 192 8.84 9.86 -11.72
N GLY A 193 8.07 10.91 -11.95
CA GLY A 193 8.50 12.10 -12.68
C GLY A 193 8.32 12.03 -14.19
N THR A 194 7.99 10.85 -14.78
CA THR A 194 7.78 10.68 -16.21
C THR A 194 6.48 9.95 -16.56
N THR A 195 6.13 8.88 -15.84
CA THR A 195 4.87 8.16 -16.09
C THR A 195 3.69 9.01 -15.62
N ALA A 196 2.71 9.21 -16.50
CA ALA A 196 1.44 9.83 -16.12
C ALA A 196 0.73 8.95 -15.07
N LEU A 197 0.45 9.52 -13.92
CA LEU A 197 -0.29 8.86 -12.84
C LEU A 197 -1.76 9.31 -12.94
N ASP A 198 -2.46 8.75 -13.91
CA ASP A 198 -3.87 9.06 -14.13
C ASP A 198 -4.71 8.39 -13.03
N VAL A 199 -5.67 9.15 -12.50
CA VAL A 199 -6.53 8.73 -11.41
C VAL A 199 -7.98 8.88 -11.84
N THR A 200 -8.76 7.80 -11.71
CA THR A 200 -10.18 7.78 -12.08
C THR A 200 -11.03 7.40 -10.87
N GLN A 201 -12.14 8.09 -10.69
CA GLN A 201 -13.14 7.72 -9.69
C GLN A 201 -13.82 6.41 -10.12
N PHE A 202 -13.87 5.43 -9.23
CA PHE A 202 -14.55 4.15 -9.49
C PHE A 202 -15.77 3.90 -8.58
N SER A 203 -15.88 4.60 -7.45
CA SER A 203 -17.03 4.51 -6.55
C SER A 203 -17.41 5.88 -6.02
N GLY A 204 -18.71 6.09 -5.84
CA GLY A 204 -19.25 7.30 -5.25
C GLY A 204 -20.73 7.44 -5.58
N ALA A 205 -21.51 8.02 -4.67
CA ALA A 205 -22.94 8.25 -4.85
C ALA A 205 -23.24 9.21 -6.02
N GLY A 206 -22.25 10.02 -6.44
CA GLY A 206 -22.35 10.98 -7.53
C GLY A 206 -22.31 10.42 -8.96
N GLN A 207 -21.97 9.13 -9.13
CA GLN A 207 -21.80 8.51 -10.46
C GLN A 207 -23.13 8.18 -11.17
N ILE A 208 -24.25 8.26 -10.47
CA ILE A 208 -25.56 7.98 -11.08
C ILE A 208 -26.09 9.27 -11.72
N THR A 209 -25.94 9.39 -13.03
CA THR A 209 -26.60 10.44 -13.80
C THR A 209 -28.01 9.97 -14.14
N ALA A 210 -29.03 10.68 -13.63
CA ALA A 210 -30.40 10.41 -14.02
C ALA A 210 -30.57 10.72 -15.51
N GLY A 211 -31.01 9.76 -16.31
CA GLY A 211 -31.48 9.99 -17.67
C GLY A 211 -32.79 10.81 -17.65
N ALA A 212 -33.27 11.25 -18.83
CA ALA A 212 -34.42 12.14 -19.00
C ALA A 212 -35.74 11.65 -18.33
N ALA A 213 -35.81 10.38 -17.93
CA ALA A 213 -36.99 9.77 -17.29
C ALA A 213 -36.79 9.44 -15.79
N LEU A 214 -35.63 9.80 -15.19
CA LEU A 214 -35.32 9.51 -13.81
C LEU A 214 -34.91 10.79 -13.08
N THR A 215 -35.52 11.06 -11.94
CA THR A 215 -35.15 12.17 -11.06
C THR A 215 -34.35 11.59 -9.89
N LYS A 216 -33.08 12.05 -9.71
CA LYS A 216 -32.29 11.73 -8.55
C LYS A 216 -32.85 12.47 -7.33
N THR A 217 -33.30 11.75 -6.31
CA THR A 217 -33.71 12.32 -5.02
C THR A 217 -32.70 11.86 -3.95
N GLY A 218 -31.91 12.80 -3.46
CA GLY A 218 -30.89 12.56 -2.41
C GLY A 218 -29.50 12.23 -2.94
N ASN A 219 -28.53 12.28 -2.03
CA ASN A 219 -27.16 11.82 -2.26
C ASN A 219 -27.08 10.31 -2.20
#